data_4b4489fddae1575b273837df4675257f
#
_entry.id   4b4489fddae1575b273837df4675257f
#
_cell.length_a   1.000
_cell.length_b   1.000
_cell.length_c   1.000
_cell.angle_alpha   90.00
_cell.angle_beta   90.00
_cell.angle_gamma   90.00
#
_symmetry.space_group_name_H-M   'P 1'
#
loop_
_entity.id
_entity.type
_entity.pdbx_description
1 polymer ?
#
loop_
_entity_poly.entity_id
_entity_poly.type
_entity_poly.pdbx_seq_one_letter_code
_entity_poly.pdbx_strand_id
1 'polypeptide(L)'
;MVLLGHPQPIQSKGMTDSTTDTTPVLAGFDAGQTHCRCRLSRWTGGGWHVVGEGTGSGVSHLDASGGEERFREAIRSSLQAAWPHGCQAPLAAAAVGASGVEAGTALQTRAASLLHEVVNLPEGRCVATGDERTALRGAFADQAGIVLISGTGMIVVGRNTLGEEHRCGGWGWRLDGAGSAFDLGHQGLQVSLRMADGRLADGPLRQRLWESLGCRTADALKTLVVQPDHQPADLARLAPLVDEAAAQGDREARRILDRSAFALAEAASAVARQLSLNEPNLCARGGALLNLREFNGAVHQAMQQHLPGARWTQPLGDACDGALALARDCCQLTPH
;
A
#
# COMPACT_ATOMS: atom_id res chain seq x y z
N MET A 1 -20.20 -29.88 -69.70
CA MET A 1 -19.87 -28.44 -69.81
C MET A 1 -20.62 -27.75 -68.62
N VAL A 2 -19.93 -27.64 -67.48
CA VAL A 2 -20.51 -27.13 -66.25
C VAL A 2 -19.91 -25.73 -65.99
N LEU A 3 -20.77 -24.74 -66.00
CA LEU A 3 -20.42 -23.34 -65.79
C LEU A 3 -20.18 -23.11 -64.25
N LEU A 4 -18.95 -22.74 -63.96
CA LEU A 4 -18.55 -22.31 -62.60
C LEU A 4 -19.04 -20.88 -62.33
N GLY A 5 -19.93 -20.73 -61.34
CA GLY A 5 -20.37 -19.44 -60.87
C GLY A 5 -19.29 -18.80 -59.97
N HIS A 6 -18.94 -17.53 -60.31
CA HIS A 6 -18.06 -16.70 -59.44
C HIS A 6 -18.75 -16.31 -58.13
N PRO A 7 -18.04 -16.35 -56.98
CA PRO A 7 -18.60 -15.81 -55.75
C PRO A 7 -18.54 -14.28 -55.76
N GLN A 8 -19.65 -13.66 -55.40
CA GLN A 8 -19.77 -12.22 -55.16
C GLN A 8 -18.99 -11.80 -53.91
N PRO A 9 -18.38 -10.61 -53.87
CA PRO A 9 -17.67 -10.12 -52.70
C PRO A 9 -18.68 -9.76 -51.58
N ILE A 10 -18.41 -10.28 -50.38
CA ILE A 10 -19.12 -9.91 -49.13
C ILE A 10 -18.77 -8.46 -48.83
N GLN A 11 -19.75 -7.58 -48.91
CA GLN A 11 -19.65 -6.21 -48.40
C GLN A 11 -19.49 -6.26 -46.87
N SER A 12 -18.31 -5.93 -46.35
CA SER A 12 -18.08 -5.63 -44.96
C SER A 12 -18.87 -4.36 -44.61
N LYS A 13 -20.00 -4.52 -43.93
CA LYS A 13 -20.62 -3.40 -43.21
C LYS A 13 -19.63 -2.89 -42.17
N GLY A 14 -19.02 -1.76 -42.46
CA GLY A 14 -18.31 -0.97 -41.44
C GLY A 14 -19.31 -0.51 -40.38
N MET A 15 -19.26 -1.15 -39.24
CA MET A 15 -19.86 -0.61 -38.03
C MET A 15 -18.87 0.38 -37.42
N THR A 16 -18.94 1.62 -37.82
CA THR A 16 -18.45 2.77 -37.08
C THR A 16 -19.60 3.28 -36.22
N ASP A 17 -19.91 2.57 -35.13
CA ASP A 17 -20.71 3.12 -34.07
C ASP A 17 -19.75 3.74 -33.04
N SER A 18 -19.28 4.95 -33.30
CA SER A 18 -18.67 5.81 -32.33
C SER A 18 -19.78 6.49 -31.51
N THR A 19 -20.56 5.71 -30.74
CA THR A 19 -21.29 6.24 -29.63
C THR A 19 -20.25 6.70 -28.63
N THR A 20 -20.07 8.01 -28.49
CA THR A 20 -19.29 8.61 -27.40
C THR A 20 -19.95 8.15 -26.11
N ASP A 21 -19.34 7.12 -25.47
CA ASP A 21 -19.82 6.61 -24.21
C ASP A 21 -19.63 7.71 -23.14
N THR A 22 -20.73 8.34 -22.76
CA THR A 22 -20.81 9.43 -21.79
C THR A 22 -21.12 8.95 -20.37
N THR A 23 -21.18 7.64 -20.14
CA THR A 23 -21.43 7.07 -18.81
C THR A 23 -20.35 7.57 -17.84
N PRO A 24 -20.76 8.13 -16.67
CA PRO A 24 -19.81 8.70 -15.72
C PRO A 24 -18.76 7.71 -15.21
N VAL A 25 -17.57 8.22 -14.95
CA VAL A 25 -16.40 7.47 -14.47
C VAL A 25 -16.14 7.82 -13.00
N LEU A 26 -15.70 6.86 -12.21
CA LEU A 26 -15.17 7.05 -10.86
C LEU A 26 -13.64 6.94 -10.88
N ALA A 27 -12.96 7.71 -10.02
CA ALA A 27 -11.53 7.61 -9.82
C ALA A 27 -11.19 7.17 -8.39
N GLY A 28 -10.34 6.15 -8.27
CA GLY A 28 -9.75 5.71 -7.02
C GLY A 28 -8.23 5.87 -7.05
N PHE A 29 -7.67 6.53 -6.03
CA PHE A 29 -6.24 6.79 -5.93
C PHE A 29 -5.64 6.10 -4.71
N ASP A 30 -4.47 5.51 -4.92
CA ASP A 30 -3.56 4.99 -3.90
C ASP A 30 -2.27 5.80 -3.95
N ALA A 31 -2.17 6.80 -3.07
CA ALA A 31 -1.11 7.80 -3.07
C ALA A 31 -0.04 7.48 -2.00
N GLY A 32 0.88 6.58 -2.35
CA GLY A 32 2.05 6.25 -1.55
C GLY A 32 3.19 7.26 -1.69
N GLN A 33 4.22 7.13 -0.85
CA GLN A 33 5.38 8.04 -0.89
C GLN A 33 6.21 7.93 -2.18
N THR A 34 6.23 6.78 -2.82
CA THR A 34 7.04 6.54 -4.03
C THR A 34 6.25 6.75 -5.31
N HIS A 35 5.00 6.32 -5.34
CA HIS A 35 4.12 6.39 -6.50
C HIS A 35 2.69 6.68 -6.06
N CYS A 36 1.95 7.37 -6.92
CA CYS A 36 0.51 7.49 -6.85
C CYS A 36 -0.11 6.67 -7.99
N ARG A 37 -0.96 5.72 -7.67
CA ARG A 37 -1.71 4.94 -8.66
C ARG A 37 -3.13 5.49 -8.74
N CYS A 38 -3.66 5.56 -9.97
CA CYS A 38 -5.05 5.89 -10.23
C CYS A 38 -5.71 4.73 -10.99
N ARG A 39 -6.91 4.36 -10.57
CA ARG A 39 -7.76 3.40 -11.28
C ARG A 39 -9.09 4.06 -11.58
N LEU A 40 -9.52 3.99 -12.84
CA LEU A 40 -10.80 4.49 -13.30
C LEU A 40 -11.78 3.33 -13.47
N SER A 41 -13.02 3.50 -13.02
CA SER A 41 -14.06 2.50 -13.13
C SER A 41 -15.36 3.12 -13.63
N ARG A 42 -16.13 2.34 -14.41
CA ARG A 42 -17.39 2.73 -15.01
C ARG A 42 -18.42 1.63 -14.79
N TRP A 43 -19.67 2.03 -14.62
CA TRP A 43 -20.79 1.09 -14.57
C TRP A 43 -21.24 0.71 -15.98
N THR A 44 -21.18 -0.58 -16.33
CA THR A 44 -21.64 -1.09 -17.62
C THR A 44 -22.23 -2.49 -17.47
N GLY A 45 -23.36 -2.75 -18.11
CA GLY A 45 -23.92 -4.10 -18.21
C GLY A 45 -24.24 -4.80 -16.87
N GLY A 46 -24.49 -4.05 -15.80
CA GLY A 46 -24.81 -4.61 -14.48
C GLY A 46 -23.60 -4.78 -13.55
N GLY A 47 -22.44 -4.19 -13.87
CA GLY A 47 -21.25 -4.24 -13.04
C GLY A 47 -20.32 -3.04 -13.18
N TRP A 48 -19.41 -2.90 -12.22
CA TRP A 48 -18.30 -1.94 -12.28
C TRP A 48 -17.12 -2.56 -13.00
N HIS A 49 -16.62 -1.88 -14.04
CA HIS A 49 -15.50 -2.33 -14.84
C HIS A 49 -14.38 -1.30 -14.83
N VAL A 50 -13.14 -1.76 -14.70
CA VAL A 50 -11.96 -0.91 -14.84
C VAL A 50 -11.84 -0.48 -16.30
N VAL A 51 -11.73 0.83 -16.53
CA VAL A 51 -11.62 1.42 -17.86
C VAL A 51 -10.29 2.13 -18.08
N GLY A 52 -9.48 2.30 -17.06
CA GLY A 52 -8.14 2.89 -17.17
C GLY A 52 -7.36 2.75 -15.87
N GLU A 53 -6.05 2.68 -16.00
CA GLU A 53 -5.08 2.67 -14.90
C GLU A 53 -3.90 3.57 -15.25
N GLY A 54 -3.38 4.28 -14.27
CA GLY A 54 -2.26 5.18 -14.44
C GLY A 54 -1.41 5.28 -13.18
N THR A 55 -0.16 5.68 -13.37
CA THR A 55 0.79 5.90 -12.28
C THR A 55 1.43 7.26 -12.46
N GLY A 56 1.52 8.00 -11.35
CA GLY A 56 2.19 9.28 -11.23
C GLY A 56 3.25 9.27 -10.14
N SER A 57 3.81 10.45 -9.86
CA SER A 57 4.77 10.65 -8.77
C SER A 57 4.15 10.36 -7.41
N GLY A 58 4.98 10.02 -6.42
CA GLY A 58 4.52 9.82 -5.04
C GLY A 58 4.23 11.12 -4.30
N VAL A 59 3.55 10.99 -3.16
CA VAL A 59 3.24 12.09 -2.25
C VAL A 59 4.27 12.20 -1.14
N SER A 60 4.31 13.34 -0.47
CA SER A 60 4.97 13.52 0.82
C SER A 60 3.95 13.99 1.85
N HIS A 61 4.34 14.01 3.11
CA HIS A 61 3.49 14.56 4.18
C HIS A 61 3.02 15.97 3.80
N LEU A 62 1.72 16.26 3.94
CA LEU A 62 1.13 17.53 3.49
C LEU A 62 1.75 18.75 4.19
N ASP A 63 2.17 18.61 5.46
CA ASP A 63 2.85 19.68 6.20
C ASP A 63 4.34 19.81 5.86
N ALA A 64 4.90 18.93 5.05
CA ALA A 64 6.26 19.09 4.56
C ALA A 64 6.33 20.21 3.52
N SER A 65 7.51 20.85 3.40
CA SER A 65 7.74 21.87 2.37
C SER A 65 7.40 21.35 0.99
N GLY A 66 6.48 22.02 0.30
CA GLY A 66 5.95 21.63 -1.02
C GLY A 66 5.08 20.35 -1.01
N GLY A 67 4.59 19.93 0.18
CA GLY A 67 3.78 18.72 0.32
C GLY A 67 2.47 18.77 -0.46
N GLU A 68 1.76 19.89 -0.39
CA GLU A 68 0.52 20.09 -1.14
C GLU A 68 0.71 20.06 -2.65
N GLU A 69 1.78 20.70 -3.15
CA GLU A 69 2.01 20.72 -4.59
C GLU A 69 2.40 19.33 -5.11
N ARG A 70 3.19 18.59 -4.34
CA ARG A 70 3.45 17.16 -4.65
C ARG A 70 2.18 16.34 -4.64
N PHE A 71 1.27 16.59 -3.71
CA PHE A 71 -0.03 15.89 -3.69
C PHE A 71 -0.86 16.21 -4.94
N ARG A 72 -0.98 17.50 -5.30
CA ARG A 72 -1.70 17.93 -6.52
C ARG A 72 -1.09 17.28 -7.77
N GLU A 73 0.22 17.30 -7.89
CA GLU A 73 0.91 16.72 -9.04
C GLU A 73 0.77 15.18 -9.11
N ALA A 74 0.83 14.51 -7.98
CA ALA A 74 0.62 13.06 -7.90
C ALA A 74 -0.77 12.65 -8.39
N ILE A 75 -1.82 13.36 -7.94
CA ILE A 75 -3.20 13.13 -8.39
C ILE A 75 -3.35 13.47 -9.87
N ARG A 76 -2.86 14.63 -10.31
CA ARG A 76 -2.99 15.10 -11.70
C ARG A 76 -2.30 14.14 -12.67
N SER A 77 -1.03 13.82 -12.44
CA SER A 77 -0.25 12.96 -13.33
C SER A 77 -0.78 11.53 -13.38
N SER A 78 -1.18 10.94 -12.25
CA SER A 78 -1.76 9.60 -12.23
C SER A 78 -3.14 9.53 -12.90
N LEU A 79 -3.98 10.55 -12.71
CA LEU A 79 -5.28 10.65 -13.39
C LEU A 79 -5.11 10.81 -14.90
N GLN A 80 -4.21 11.69 -15.34
CA GLN A 80 -3.93 11.88 -16.75
C GLN A 80 -3.42 10.61 -17.42
N ALA A 81 -2.54 9.88 -16.74
CA ALA A 81 -2.04 8.59 -17.23
C ALA A 81 -3.13 7.50 -17.26
N ALA A 82 -4.11 7.55 -16.36
CA ALA A 82 -5.22 6.59 -16.32
C ALA A 82 -6.31 6.88 -17.35
N TRP A 83 -6.42 8.12 -17.84
CA TRP A 83 -7.55 8.53 -18.67
C TRP A 83 -7.47 7.91 -20.08
N PRO A 84 -8.49 7.15 -20.53
CA PRO A 84 -8.47 6.54 -21.85
C PRO A 84 -8.45 7.59 -22.96
N HIS A 85 -7.65 7.37 -23.99
CA HIS A 85 -7.60 8.25 -25.16
C HIS A 85 -8.98 8.41 -25.80
N GLY A 86 -9.39 9.67 -26.03
CA GLY A 86 -10.68 9.99 -26.66
C GLY A 86 -11.90 9.83 -25.75
N CYS A 87 -11.73 9.44 -24.49
CA CYS A 87 -12.84 9.35 -23.54
C CYS A 87 -13.31 10.76 -23.16
N GLN A 88 -14.60 11.07 -23.37
CA GLN A 88 -15.26 12.34 -23.01
C GLN A 88 -16.23 12.19 -21.84
N ALA A 89 -16.23 11.03 -21.18
CA ALA A 89 -17.12 10.78 -20.06
C ALA A 89 -16.77 11.71 -18.87
N PRO A 90 -17.77 12.26 -18.17
CA PRO A 90 -17.49 13.08 -16.99
C PRO A 90 -16.99 12.21 -15.82
N LEU A 91 -16.10 12.76 -15.02
CA LEU A 91 -15.78 12.20 -13.71
C LEU A 91 -16.94 12.48 -12.75
N ALA A 92 -17.46 11.45 -12.05
CA ALA A 92 -18.60 11.57 -11.16
C ALA A 92 -18.24 11.70 -9.69
N ALA A 93 -17.19 10.97 -9.26
CA ALA A 93 -16.62 11.07 -7.92
C ALA A 93 -15.17 10.57 -7.91
N ALA A 94 -14.45 10.97 -6.87
CA ALA A 94 -13.07 10.57 -6.65
C ALA A 94 -12.80 10.29 -5.17
N ALA A 95 -11.95 9.30 -4.90
CA ALA A 95 -11.46 9.06 -3.56
C ALA A 95 -9.95 8.76 -3.58
N VAL A 96 -9.24 9.21 -2.55
CA VAL A 96 -7.81 8.98 -2.37
C VAL A 96 -7.51 8.40 -0.99
N GLY A 97 -6.72 7.32 -0.98
CA GLY A 97 -5.95 6.88 0.18
C GLY A 97 -4.55 7.45 0.07
N ALA A 98 -4.14 8.29 1.01
CA ALA A 98 -2.85 8.96 0.93
C ALA A 98 -2.01 8.74 2.19
N SER A 99 -0.73 8.43 1.97
CA SER A 99 0.23 8.25 3.06
C SER A 99 0.37 9.53 3.89
N GLY A 100 0.27 9.40 5.22
CA GLY A 100 0.33 10.51 6.17
C GLY A 100 -0.97 11.30 6.33
N VAL A 101 -2.07 10.88 5.72
CA VAL A 101 -3.41 11.43 5.95
C VAL A 101 -4.14 10.58 6.98
N GLU A 102 -4.39 11.15 8.15
CA GLU A 102 -5.10 10.44 9.22
C GLU A 102 -6.58 10.82 9.25
N ALA A 103 -7.45 9.82 9.41
CA ALA A 103 -8.89 10.06 9.52
C ALA A 103 -9.26 10.87 10.77
N GLY A 104 -10.23 11.78 10.62
CA GLY A 104 -10.69 12.66 11.69
C GLY A 104 -9.76 13.84 11.98
N THR A 105 -8.73 14.08 11.18
CA THR A 105 -7.76 15.17 11.34
C THR A 105 -7.98 16.31 10.35
N ALA A 106 -7.37 17.47 10.65
CA ALA A 106 -7.33 18.59 9.72
C ALA A 106 -6.62 18.24 8.39
N LEU A 107 -5.65 17.30 8.42
CA LEU A 107 -4.97 16.81 7.23
C LEU A 107 -5.93 16.06 6.29
N GLN A 108 -6.89 15.32 6.83
CA GLN A 108 -7.92 14.66 6.01
C GLN A 108 -8.78 15.69 5.26
N THR A 109 -9.28 16.71 5.96
CA THR A 109 -10.07 17.77 5.36
C THR A 109 -9.28 18.50 4.28
N ARG A 110 -8.01 18.81 4.55
CA ARG A 110 -7.11 19.48 3.61
C ARG A 110 -6.83 18.62 2.37
N ALA A 111 -6.58 17.32 2.54
CA ALA A 111 -6.40 16.39 1.43
C ALA A 111 -7.65 16.28 0.56
N ALA A 112 -8.83 16.25 1.17
CA ALA A 112 -10.11 16.24 0.44
C ALA A 112 -10.32 17.53 -0.38
N SER A 113 -9.98 18.71 0.18
CA SER A 113 -10.04 19.99 -0.54
C SER A 113 -9.06 20.03 -1.71
N LEU A 114 -7.83 19.53 -1.52
CA LEU A 114 -6.83 19.44 -2.60
C LEU A 114 -7.28 18.50 -3.71
N LEU A 115 -7.87 17.35 -3.35
CA LEU A 115 -8.44 16.41 -4.33
C LEU A 115 -9.55 17.10 -5.13
N HIS A 116 -10.52 17.76 -4.46
CA HIS A 116 -11.61 18.52 -5.07
C HIS A 116 -11.09 19.55 -6.08
N GLU A 117 -10.08 20.35 -5.71
CA GLU A 117 -9.44 21.34 -6.61
C GLU A 117 -8.86 20.69 -7.87
N VAL A 118 -8.10 19.58 -7.71
CA VAL A 118 -7.42 18.94 -8.85
C VAL A 118 -8.38 18.27 -9.81
N VAL A 119 -9.40 17.57 -9.28
CA VAL A 119 -10.34 16.79 -10.12
C VAL A 119 -11.53 17.63 -10.58
N ASN A 120 -11.67 18.85 -10.09
CA ASN A 120 -12.75 19.80 -10.42
C ASN A 120 -14.17 19.19 -10.21
N LEU A 121 -14.36 18.54 -9.06
CA LEU A 121 -15.64 17.97 -8.65
C LEU A 121 -16.19 18.72 -7.41
N PRO A 122 -17.50 18.70 -7.14
CA PRO A 122 -18.06 19.21 -5.88
C PRO A 122 -17.45 18.51 -4.66
N GLU A 123 -17.30 19.21 -3.52
CA GLU A 123 -16.72 18.63 -2.28
C GLU A 123 -17.38 17.33 -1.85
N GLY A 124 -18.69 17.24 -1.89
CA GLY A 124 -19.44 16.02 -1.57
C GLY A 124 -19.21 14.83 -2.51
N ARG A 125 -18.41 15.01 -3.58
CA ARG A 125 -18.00 13.98 -4.53
C ARG A 125 -16.54 13.57 -4.40
N CYS A 126 -15.84 14.10 -3.39
CA CYS A 126 -14.43 13.84 -3.14
C CYS A 126 -14.22 13.35 -1.71
N VAL A 127 -13.49 12.24 -1.57
CA VAL A 127 -13.09 11.66 -0.27
C VAL A 127 -11.59 11.50 -0.21
N ALA A 128 -10.97 11.92 0.89
CA ALA A 128 -9.60 11.60 1.22
C ALA A 128 -9.53 10.85 2.56
N THR A 129 -8.63 9.89 2.67
CA THR A 129 -8.36 9.13 3.89
C THR A 129 -6.93 8.60 3.88
N GLY A 130 -6.51 7.88 4.92
CA GLY A 130 -5.24 7.17 4.94
C GLY A 130 -5.19 6.02 3.92
N ASP A 131 -3.99 5.76 3.42
CA ASP A 131 -3.73 4.65 2.48
C ASP A 131 -4.02 3.27 3.12
N GLU A 132 -3.89 3.15 4.44
CA GLU A 132 -4.26 1.95 5.19
C GLU A 132 -5.76 1.65 5.14
N ARG A 133 -6.61 2.69 5.12
CA ARG A 133 -8.07 2.53 5.07
C ARG A 133 -8.56 2.10 3.70
N THR A 134 -7.98 2.66 2.64
CA THR A 134 -8.25 2.18 1.28
C THR A 134 -7.73 0.76 1.07
N ALA A 135 -6.58 0.41 1.67
CA ALA A 135 -6.10 -0.97 1.66
C ALA A 135 -7.05 -1.93 2.40
N LEU A 136 -7.57 -1.53 3.57
CA LEU A 136 -8.57 -2.30 4.32
C LEU A 136 -9.87 -2.48 3.52
N ARG A 137 -10.39 -1.40 2.94
CA ARG A 137 -11.61 -1.41 2.12
C ARG A 137 -11.43 -2.26 0.86
N GLY A 138 -10.26 -2.22 0.22
CA GLY A 138 -9.94 -3.06 -0.93
C GLY A 138 -9.82 -4.54 -0.56
N ALA A 139 -9.20 -4.84 0.58
CA ALA A 139 -8.99 -6.22 1.00
C ALA A 139 -10.29 -6.94 1.39
N PHE A 140 -11.19 -6.25 2.06
CA PHE A 140 -12.37 -6.88 2.70
C PHE A 140 -13.72 -6.31 2.25
N ALA A 141 -13.73 -5.28 1.39
CA ALA A 141 -14.94 -4.50 1.09
C ALA A 141 -15.60 -4.02 2.41
N ASP A 142 -16.85 -4.46 2.67
CA ASP A 142 -17.56 -4.15 3.91
C ASP A 142 -17.48 -5.26 4.98
N GLN A 143 -16.72 -6.33 4.71
CA GLN A 143 -16.56 -7.43 5.65
C GLN A 143 -15.57 -7.09 6.76
N ALA A 144 -15.74 -7.77 7.90
CA ALA A 144 -14.80 -7.68 9.02
C ALA A 144 -13.47 -8.34 8.67
N GLY A 145 -12.36 -7.71 9.12
CA GLY A 145 -11.02 -8.25 8.91
C GLY A 145 -9.93 -7.29 9.37
N ILE A 146 -8.69 -7.74 9.31
CA ILE A 146 -7.51 -6.99 9.71
C ILE A 146 -6.48 -7.03 8.58
N VAL A 147 -5.99 -5.88 8.17
CA VAL A 147 -4.87 -5.74 7.23
C VAL A 147 -3.60 -5.42 8.02
N LEU A 148 -2.56 -6.21 7.79
CA LEU A 148 -1.21 -5.93 8.25
C LEU A 148 -0.43 -5.34 7.08
N ILE A 149 0.06 -4.13 7.24
CA ILE A 149 0.89 -3.46 6.24
C ILE A 149 2.30 -3.35 6.79
N SER A 150 3.27 -3.97 6.12
CA SER A 150 4.69 -3.83 6.43
C SER A 150 5.49 -3.60 5.14
N GLY A 151 5.92 -2.37 4.99
CA GLY A 151 6.80 -1.85 3.94
C GLY A 151 7.96 -1.11 4.59
N THR A 152 8.32 0.07 4.10
CA THR A 152 9.30 0.95 4.76
C THR A 152 8.87 1.27 6.20
N GLY A 153 7.59 1.54 6.43
CA GLY A 153 6.95 1.61 7.74
C GLY A 153 6.03 0.42 7.99
N MET A 154 5.32 0.44 9.12
CA MET A 154 4.31 -0.56 9.47
C MET A 154 3.04 0.09 10.01
N ILE A 155 1.92 -0.55 9.77
CA ILE A 155 0.62 -0.22 10.37
C ILE A 155 -0.30 -1.45 10.30
N VAL A 156 -1.12 -1.64 11.31
CA VAL A 156 -2.18 -2.65 11.34
C VAL A 156 -3.51 -1.94 11.51
N VAL A 157 -4.46 -2.24 10.66
CA VAL A 157 -5.80 -1.65 10.67
C VAL A 157 -6.85 -2.74 10.50
N GLY A 158 -7.95 -2.64 11.22
CA GLY A 158 -9.05 -3.60 11.15
C GLY A 158 -10.41 -2.91 11.15
N ARG A 159 -11.42 -3.70 10.80
CA ARG A 159 -12.84 -3.32 10.80
C ARG A 159 -13.67 -4.49 11.33
N ASN A 160 -14.69 -4.20 12.14
CA ASN A 160 -15.66 -5.19 12.58
C ASN A 160 -16.94 -5.19 11.72
N THR A 161 -17.87 -6.08 12.01
CA THR A 161 -19.15 -6.21 11.29
C THR A 161 -20.09 -5.01 11.45
N LEU A 162 -19.85 -4.16 12.46
CA LEU A 162 -20.58 -2.91 12.67
C LEU A 162 -19.99 -1.74 11.88
N GLY A 163 -18.86 -1.95 11.18
CA GLY A 163 -18.16 -0.93 10.44
C GLY A 163 -17.23 -0.06 11.30
N GLU A 164 -17.05 -0.39 12.58
CA GLU A 164 -16.09 0.28 13.44
C GLU A 164 -14.68 -0.10 13.04
N GLU A 165 -13.76 0.87 13.00
CA GLU A 165 -12.39 0.69 12.60
C GLU A 165 -11.42 1.03 13.73
N HIS A 166 -10.34 0.27 13.82
CA HIS A 166 -9.26 0.53 14.76
C HIS A 166 -7.90 0.30 14.10
N ARG A 167 -6.93 1.15 14.43
CA ARG A 167 -5.55 1.01 13.94
C ARG A 167 -4.56 0.88 15.10
N CYS A 168 -3.48 0.15 14.86
CA CYS A 168 -2.31 0.07 15.71
C CYS A 168 -1.06 0.34 14.89
N GLY A 169 -0.12 1.06 15.46
CA GLY A 169 1.11 1.42 14.77
C GLY A 169 0.94 2.60 13.81
N GLY A 170 1.91 2.78 12.91
CA GLY A 170 1.90 3.87 11.94
C GLY A 170 2.29 5.24 12.50
N TRP A 171 2.94 5.29 13.68
CA TRP A 171 3.38 6.54 14.32
C TRP A 171 4.71 7.08 13.78
N GLY A 172 5.21 6.46 12.72
CA GLY A 172 6.46 6.82 12.09
C GLY A 172 7.68 6.12 12.69
N TRP A 173 8.70 5.96 11.87
CA TRP A 173 9.90 5.14 12.15
C TRP A 173 10.67 5.56 13.41
N ARG A 174 10.58 6.83 13.82
CA ARG A 174 11.25 7.35 15.02
C ARG A 174 10.59 6.93 16.31
N LEU A 175 9.29 6.69 16.29
CA LEU A 175 8.49 6.38 17.47
C LEU A 175 8.04 4.93 17.51
N ASP A 176 7.68 4.38 16.34
CA ASP A 176 7.05 3.07 16.26
C ASP A 176 7.32 2.44 14.89
N GLY A 177 8.51 1.88 14.72
CA GLY A 177 8.95 1.25 13.48
C GLY A 177 8.99 -0.27 13.51
N ALA A 178 8.77 -0.88 14.69
CA ALA A 178 8.94 -2.32 14.89
C ALA A 178 8.00 -3.14 13.99
N GLY A 179 8.57 -4.10 13.26
CA GLY A 179 7.82 -4.91 12.29
C GLY A 179 7.84 -4.37 10.86
N SER A 180 8.59 -3.30 10.58
CA SER A 180 8.78 -2.76 9.23
C SER A 180 10.11 -3.19 8.60
N ALA A 181 10.25 -3.01 7.28
CA ALA A 181 11.54 -3.21 6.61
C ALA A 181 12.63 -2.27 7.16
N PHE A 182 12.26 -1.02 7.51
CA PHE A 182 13.17 -0.10 8.20
C PHE A 182 13.70 -0.75 9.50
N ASP A 183 12.81 -1.29 10.32
CA ASP A 183 13.19 -1.92 11.59
C ASP A 183 14.16 -3.08 11.38
N LEU A 184 13.87 -3.96 10.40
CA LEU A 184 14.74 -5.09 10.07
C LEU A 184 16.15 -4.63 9.69
N GLY A 185 16.26 -3.65 8.79
CA GLY A 185 17.55 -3.11 8.35
C GLY A 185 18.28 -2.36 9.48
N HIS A 186 17.57 -1.55 10.23
CA HIS A 186 18.11 -0.79 11.37
C HIS A 186 18.66 -1.72 12.46
N GLN A 187 17.89 -2.73 12.87
CA GLN A 187 18.36 -3.75 13.82
C GLN A 187 19.55 -4.52 13.27
N GLY A 188 19.54 -4.86 11.97
CA GLY A 188 20.67 -5.49 11.30
C GLY A 188 21.95 -4.67 11.47
N LEU A 189 21.92 -3.36 11.25
CA LEU A 189 23.06 -2.49 11.44
C LEU A 189 23.50 -2.40 12.92
N GLN A 190 22.55 -2.29 13.84
CA GLN A 190 22.87 -2.30 15.28
C GLN A 190 23.57 -3.59 15.70
N VAL A 191 23.10 -4.74 15.23
CA VAL A 191 23.71 -6.05 15.49
C VAL A 191 25.08 -6.15 14.85
N SER A 192 25.26 -5.65 13.62
CA SER A 192 26.55 -5.66 12.91
C SER A 192 27.63 -4.85 13.65
N LEU A 193 27.26 -3.73 14.27
CA LEU A 193 28.18 -2.93 15.11
C LEU A 193 28.55 -3.68 16.40
N ARG A 194 27.60 -4.40 17.02
CA ARG A 194 27.88 -5.24 18.19
C ARG A 194 28.79 -6.44 17.88
N MET A 195 28.75 -6.92 16.63
CA MET A 195 29.72 -7.90 16.12
C MET A 195 31.09 -7.28 15.94
N ALA A 196 31.16 -6.07 15.35
CA ALA A 196 32.42 -5.39 15.10
C ALA A 196 33.19 -4.99 16.36
N ASP A 197 32.49 -4.65 17.44
CA ASP A 197 33.10 -4.27 18.74
C ASP A 197 33.25 -5.43 19.73
N GLY A 198 32.93 -6.67 19.30
CA GLY A 198 33.14 -7.89 20.09
C GLY A 198 32.04 -8.20 21.13
N ARG A 199 30.94 -7.45 21.18
CA ARG A 199 29.77 -7.76 22.04
C ARG A 199 28.99 -8.99 21.57
N LEU A 200 29.10 -9.33 20.29
CA LEU A 200 28.53 -10.52 19.67
C LEU A 200 29.64 -11.22 18.86
N ALA A 201 29.50 -12.51 18.67
CA ALA A 201 30.32 -13.25 17.71
C ALA A 201 30.15 -12.70 16.30
N ASP A 202 31.27 -12.56 15.58
CA ASP A 202 31.23 -12.10 14.19
C ASP A 202 30.54 -13.12 13.29
N GLY A 203 29.85 -12.63 12.26
CA GLY A 203 29.06 -13.49 11.38
C GLY A 203 28.77 -12.91 10.00
N PRO A 204 28.20 -13.72 9.11
CA PRO A 204 27.90 -13.34 7.72
C PRO A 204 27.00 -12.13 7.60
N LEU A 205 26.10 -11.89 8.55
CA LEU A 205 25.19 -10.75 8.57
C LEU A 205 25.96 -9.41 8.50
N ARG A 206 26.99 -9.24 9.35
CA ARG A 206 27.81 -8.03 9.36
C ARG A 206 28.49 -7.80 8.02
N GLN A 207 29.15 -8.83 7.51
CA GLN A 207 29.88 -8.73 6.25
C GLN A 207 28.96 -8.28 5.11
N ARG A 208 27.82 -8.92 4.94
CA ARG A 208 26.85 -8.61 3.87
C ARG A 208 26.30 -7.20 3.95
N LEU A 209 25.89 -6.76 5.14
CA LEU A 209 25.38 -5.41 5.35
C LEU A 209 26.43 -4.35 5.03
N TRP A 210 27.67 -4.55 5.50
CA TRP A 210 28.72 -3.60 5.28
C TRP A 210 29.21 -3.56 3.82
N GLU A 211 29.28 -4.71 3.16
CA GLU A 211 29.60 -4.78 1.73
C GLU A 211 28.55 -4.05 0.88
N SER A 212 27.26 -4.24 1.17
CA SER A 212 26.17 -3.58 0.44
C SER A 212 26.17 -2.06 0.58
N LEU A 213 26.72 -1.55 1.69
CA LEU A 213 26.89 -0.12 1.97
C LEU A 213 28.27 0.43 1.58
N GLY A 214 29.18 -0.40 1.06
CA GLY A 214 30.56 -0.01 0.75
C GLY A 214 31.39 0.33 1.99
N CYS A 215 30.96 -0.12 3.19
CA CYS A 215 31.65 0.16 4.46
C CYS A 215 32.62 -0.96 4.80
N ARG A 216 33.78 -0.61 5.38
CA ARG A 216 34.79 -1.56 5.88
C ARG A 216 35.06 -1.43 7.36
N THR A 217 34.62 -0.34 7.99
CA THR A 217 34.84 -0.03 9.40
C THR A 217 33.56 0.48 10.05
N ALA A 218 33.47 0.36 11.37
CA ALA A 218 32.36 0.91 12.15
C ALA A 218 32.24 2.43 12.01
N ASP A 219 33.37 3.14 11.91
CA ASP A 219 33.41 4.59 11.72
C ASP A 219 32.86 5.00 10.35
N ALA A 220 33.17 4.24 9.29
CA ALA A 220 32.60 4.48 7.96
C ALA A 220 31.09 4.29 7.96
N LEU A 221 30.60 3.23 8.61
CA LEU A 221 29.15 2.98 8.75
C LEU A 221 28.45 4.10 9.54
N LYS A 222 29.03 4.50 10.68
CA LYS A 222 28.53 5.61 11.49
C LYS A 222 28.46 6.90 10.66
N THR A 223 29.52 7.23 9.93
CA THR A 223 29.57 8.43 9.09
C THR A 223 28.46 8.41 8.03
N LEU A 224 28.20 7.25 7.41
CA LEU A 224 27.16 7.10 6.40
C LEU A 224 25.75 7.33 7.00
N VAL A 225 25.44 6.66 8.13
CA VAL A 225 24.09 6.66 8.70
C VAL A 225 23.68 7.99 9.34
N VAL A 226 24.66 8.80 9.80
CA VAL A 226 24.37 10.10 10.42
C VAL A 226 24.24 11.24 9.41
N GLN A 227 24.38 10.99 8.10
CA GLN A 227 24.16 12.03 7.08
C GLN A 227 22.72 12.53 7.12
N PRO A 228 22.50 13.86 6.98
CA PRO A 228 21.15 14.44 7.08
C PRO A 228 20.16 13.96 6.00
N ASP A 229 20.67 13.53 4.87
CA ASP A 229 19.92 13.02 3.72
C ASP A 229 19.60 11.52 3.80
N HIS A 230 20.13 10.82 4.82
CA HIS A 230 19.87 9.40 5.03
C HIS A 230 18.41 9.18 5.49
N GLN A 231 17.65 8.50 4.64
CA GLN A 231 16.21 8.31 4.82
C GLN A 231 15.87 6.92 5.39
N PRO A 232 14.72 6.74 6.05
CA PRO A 232 14.27 5.43 6.50
C PRO A 232 14.24 4.38 5.39
N ALA A 233 13.95 4.78 4.15
CA ALA A 233 13.94 3.91 2.99
C ALA A 233 15.34 3.31 2.69
N ASP A 234 16.42 4.00 3.03
CA ASP A 234 17.77 3.49 2.81
C ASP A 234 18.09 2.33 3.76
N LEU A 235 17.62 2.41 4.99
CA LEU A 235 17.72 1.29 5.93
C LEU A 235 16.76 0.14 5.57
N ALA A 236 15.55 0.46 5.10
CA ALA A 236 14.59 -0.55 4.66
C ALA A 236 15.12 -1.43 3.51
N ARG A 237 15.98 -0.89 2.66
CA ARG A 237 16.65 -1.64 1.58
C ARG A 237 17.58 -2.75 2.08
N LEU A 238 17.98 -2.72 3.34
CA LEU A 238 18.81 -3.75 3.96
C LEU A 238 18.01 -4.95 4.47
N ALA A 239 16.69 -4.83 4.59
CA ALA A 239 15.84 -5.91 5.11
C ALA A 239 15.97 -7.23 4.33
N PRO A 240 16.08 -7.26 2.98
CA PRO A 240 16.33 -8.50 2.26
C PRO A 240 17.62 -9.21 2.67
N LEU A 241 18.68 -8.47 2.98
CA LEU A 241 19.94 -9.07 3.42
C LEU A 241 19.84 -9.71 4.81
N VAL A 242 19.00 -9.16 5.69
CA VAL A 242 18.69 -9.76 6.99
C VAL A 242 17.87 -11.04 6.80
N ASP A 243 16.87 -11.00 5.93
CA ASP A 243 16.04 -12.17 5.59
C ASP A 243 16.88 -13.32 5.00
N GLU A 244 17.74 -13.01 4.04
CA GLU A 244 18.66 -13.96 3.42
C GLU A 244 19.68 -14.54 4.43
N ALA A 245 20.21 -13.73 5.35
CA ALA A 245 21.11 -14.20 6.39
C ALA A 245 20.37 -15.19 7.32
N ALA A 246 19.13 -14.88 7.70
CA ALA A 246 18.31 -15.78 8.50
C ALA A 246 18.02 -17.10 7.76
N ALA A 247 17.74 -17.08 6.46
CA ALA A 247 17.57 -18.27 5.62
C ALA A 247 18.82 -19.16 5.59
N GLN A 248 20.02 -18.56 5.74
CA GLN A 248 21.30 -19.27 5.79
C GLN A 248 21.70 -19.71 7.21
N GLY A 249 20.81 -19.54 8.18
CA GLY A 249 21.01 -20.00 9.56
C GLY A 249 21.72 -19.01 10.48
N ASP A 250 21.87 -17.73 10.07
CA ASP A 250 22.39 -16.70 10.97
C ASP A 250 21.41 -16.48 12.13
N ARG A 251 21.89 -16.74 13.36
CA ARG A 251 21.05 -16.70 14.56
C ARG A 251 20.61 -15.30 14.94
N GLU A 252 21.46 -14.30 14.73
CA GLU A 252 21.13 -12.91 15.07
C GLU A 252 20.13 -12.34 14.05
N ALA A 253 20.27 -12.66 12.77
CA ALA A 253 19.28 -12.34 11.76
C ALA A 253 17.90 -12.97 12.10
N ARG A 254 17.86 -14.24 12.49
CA ARG A 254 16.61 -14.90 12.91
C ARG A 254 15.97 -14.16 14.10
N ARG A 255 16.74 -13.80 15.13
CA ARG A 255 16.25 -13.03 16.28
C ARG A 255 15.65 -11.68 15.89
N ILE A 256 16.24 -11.00 14.90
CA ILE A 256 15.70 -9.75 14.36
C ILE A 256 14.31 -10.00 13.74
N LEU A 257 14.20 -11.02 12.87
CA LEU A 257 12.93 -11.35 12.25
C LEU A 257 11.86 -11.73 13.27
N ASP A 258 12.20 -12.59 14.24
CA ASP A 258 11.26 -13.05 15.28
C ASP A 258 10.75 -11.88 16.15
N ARG A 259 11.64 -10.95 16.54
CA ARG A 259 11.27 -9.76 17.30
C ARG A 259 10.33 -8.84 16.53
N SER A 260 10.63 -8.59 15.26
CA SER A 260 9.82 -7.74 14.39
C SER A 260 8.47 -8.40 14.06
N ALA A 261 8.45 -9.71 13.87
CA ALA A 261 7.23 -10.48 13.69
C ALA A 261 6.32 -10.45 14.93
N PHE A 262 6.92 -10.57 16.12
CA PHE A 262 6.20 -10.45 17.38
C PHE A 262 5.51 -9.08 17.51
N ALA A 263 6.19 -7.99 17.16
CA ALA A 263 5.63 -6.64 17.22
C ALA A 263 4.39 -6.48 16.31
N LEU A 264 4.43 -7.05 15.09
CA LEU A 264 3.26 -7.07 14.21
C LEU A 264 2.11 -7.90 14.78
N ALA A 265 2.41 -9.05 15.39
CA ALA A 265 1.40 -9.89 16.01
C ALA A 265 0.76 -9.23 17.24
N GLU A 266 1.55 -8.50 18.04
CA GLU A 266 1.06 -7.69 19.16
C GLU A 266 0.09 -6.59 18.66
N ALA A 267 0.46 -5.86 17.61
CA ALA A 267 -0.38 -4.84 17.01
C ALA A 267 -1.71 -5.42 16.47
N ALA A 268 -1.64 -6.56 15.75
CA ALA A 268 -2.83 -7.24 15.25
C ALA A 268 -3.75 -7.73 16.37
N SER A 269 -3.17 -8.26 17.46
CA SER A 269 -3.93 -8.67 18.65
C SER A 269 -4.61 -7.49 19.35
N ALA A 270 -3.95 -6.33 19.39
CA ALA A 270 -4.55 -5.12 19.93
C ALA A 270 -5.74 -4.67 19.09
N VAL A 271 -5.62 -4.66 17.76
CA VAL A 271 -6.73 -4.36 16.84
C VAL A 271 -7.88 -5.34 17.03
N ALA A 272 -7.59 -6.65 17.07
CA ALA A 272 -8.61 -7.68 17.26
C ALA A 272 -9.39 -7.48 18.58
N ARG A 273 -8.69 -7.20 19.69
CA ARG A 273 -9.33 -6.93 20.99
C ARG A 273 -10.22 -5.70 20.96
N GLN A 274 -9.74 -4.58 20.41
CA GLN A 274 -10.50 -3.32 20.34
C GLN A 274 -11.77 -3.46 19.50
N LEU A 275 -11.75 -4.31 18.48
CA LEU A 275 -12.87 -4.56 17.58
C LEU A 275 -13.70 -5.79 17.96
N SER A 276 -13.38 -6.47 19.07
CA SER A 276 -14.04 -7.70 19.52
C SER A 276 -14.04 -8.81 18.46
N LEU A 277 -12.96 -8.94 17.70
CA LEU A 277 -12.76 -9.96 16.67
C LEU A 277 -12.06 -11.20 17.26
N ASN A 278 -12.80 -12.29 17.48
CA ASN A 278 -12.26 -13.51 18.07
C ASN A 278 -11.49 -14.37 17.03
N GLU A 279 -11.99 -14.46 15.80
CA GLU A 279 -11.39 -15.22 14.70
C GLU A 279 -11.27 -14.31 13.45
N PRO A 280 -10.39 -13.28 13.47
CA PRO A 280 -10.32 -12.34 12.37
C PRO A 280 -9.74 -12.99 11.10
N ASN A 281 -10.27 -12.57 9.95
CA ASN A 281 -9.56 -12.74 8.68
C ASN A 281 -8.40 -11.74 8.62
N LEU A 282 -7.23 -12.23 8.25
CA LEU A 282 -5.99 -11.45 8.13
C LEU A 282 -5.58 -11.32 6.67
N CYS A 283 -5.12 -10.16 6.28
CA CYS A 283 -4.54 -9.91 4.97
C CYS A 283 -3.20 -9.20 5.11
N ALA A 284 -2.17 -9.70 4.43
CA ALA A 284 -0.84 -9.11 4.40
C ALA A 284 -0.70 -8.13 3.23
N ARG A 285 -0.04 -6.99 3.48
CA ARG A 285 0.31 -5.97 2.50
C ARG A 285 1.70 -5.41 2.78
N GLY A 286 2.28 -4.78 1.76
CA GLY A 286 3.61 -4.17 1.85
C GLY A 286 4.76 -5.12 1.54
N GLY A 287 5.85 -4.54 1.02
CA GLY A 287 6.96 -5.30 0.44
C GLY A 287 7.68 -6.22 1.43
N ALA A 288 7.75 -5.87 2.70
CA ALA A 288 8.39 -6.73 3.69
C ALA A 288 7.59 -8.03 3.90
N LEU A 289 6.27 -7.95 4.08
CA LEU A 289 5.44 -9.14 4.24
C LEU A 289 5.28 -9.96 2.96
N LEU A 290 5.29 -9.33 1.80
CA LEU A 290 5.04 -10.03 0.53
C LEU A 290 6.31 -10.64 -0.09
N ASN A 291 7.50 -10.05 0.17
CA ASN A 291 8.72 -10.41 -0.54
C ASN A 291 9.80 -11.05 0.35
N LEU A 292 9.74 -10.88 1.69
CA LEU A 292 10.70 -11.45 2.63
C LEU A 292 10.16 -12.77 3.19
N ARG A 293 10.68 -13.86 2.67
CA ARG A 293 10.14 -15.22 2.94
C ARG A 293 10.27 -15.62 4.40
N GLU A 294 11.45 -15.43 4.97
CA GLU A 294 11.73 -15.84 6.34
C GLU A 294 10.97 -14.97 7.34
N PHE A 295 10.87 -13.65 7.05
CA PHE A 295 10.09 -12.72 7.85
C PHE A 295 8.59 -13.05 7.79
N ASN A 296 8.06 -13.31 6.60
CA ASN A 296 6.66 -13.74 6.44
C ASN A 296 6.37 -15.01 7.26
N GLY A 297 7.25 -16.00 7.20
CA GLY A 297 7.16 -17.23 8.00
C GLY A 297 7.16 -16.96 9.50
N ALA A 298 8.05 -16.07 9.98
CA ALA A 298 8.09 -15.66 11.39
C ALA A 298 6.79 -14.94 11.81
N VAL A 299 6.23 -14.07 10.96
CA VAL A 299 4.95 -13.40 11.22
C VAL A 299 3.80 -14.41 11.30
N HIS A 300 3.74 -15.39 10.41
CA HIS A 300 2.74 -16.46 10.48
C HIS A 300 2.83 -17.22 11.81
N GLN A 301 4.05 -17.56 12.23
CA GLN A 301 4.27 -18.25 13.51
C GLN A 301 3.86 -17.40 14.71
N ALA A 302 4.24 -16.11 14.73
CA ALA A 302 3.85 -15.19 15.78
C ALA A 302 2.32 -15.02 15.85
N MET A 303 1.64 -14.92 14.70
CA MET A 303 0.18 -14.84 14.65
C MET A 303 -0.50 -16.08 15.23
N GLN A 304 0.00 -17.28 14.97
CA GLN A 304 -0.54 -18.51 15.57
C GLN A 304 -0.47 -18.51 17.10
N GLN A 305 0.55 -17.84 17.67
CA GLN A 305 0.70 -17.72 19.13
C GLN A 305 -0.20 -16.65 19.73
N HIS A 306 -0.36 -15.51 19.04
CA HIS A 306 -1.07 -14.32 19.54
C HIS A 306 -2.54 -14.25 19.16
N LEU A 307 -2.92 -14.83 18.02
CA LEU A 307 -4.28 -14.89 17.48
C LEU A 307 -4.54 -16.28 16.88
N PRO A 308 -4.64 -17.33 17.70
CA PRO A 308 -4.71 -18.71 17.21
C PRO A 308 -5.95 -19.01 16.35
N GLY A 309 -7.02 -18.22 16.50
CA GLY A 309 -8.23 -18.34 15.66
C GLY A 309 -8.18 -17.56 14.36
N ALA A 310 -7.14 -16.76 14.12
CA ALA A 310 -7.04 -15.92 12.93
C ALA A 310 -6.79 -16.74 11.66
N ARG A 311 -7.35 -16.28 10.53
CA ARG A 311 -7.25 -16.96 9.24
C ARG A 311 -6.66 -16.03 8.18
N TRP A 312 -5.58 -16.44 7.55
CA TRP A 312 -5.01 -15.71 6.42
C TRP A 312 -5.90 -15.85 5.19
N THR A 313 -6.23 -14.74 4.57
CA THR A 313 -7.10 -14.68 3.38
C THR A 313 -6.44 -13.85 2.28
N GLN A 314 -6.78 -14.18 1.04
CA GLN A 314 -6.43 -13.32 -0.09
C GLN A 314 -7.33 -12.08 -0.09
N PRO A 315 -6.80 -10.90 -0.42
CA PRO A 315 -7.61 -9.70 -0.54
C PRO A 315 -8.56 -9.78 -1.72
N LEU A 316 -9.75 -9.19 -1.59
CA LEU A 316 -10.72 -9.07 -2.68
C LEU A 316 -10.23 -8.11 -3.77
N GLY A 317 -9.49 -7.07 -3.39
CA GLY A 317 -8.93 -6.07 -4.26
C GLY A 317 -7.76 -5.33 -3.60
N ASP A 318 -7.19 -4.34 -4.28
CA ASP A 318 -6.10 -3.51 -3.77
C ASP A 318 -6.60 -2.15 -3.21
N ALA A 319 -5.66 -1.24 -2.87
CA ALA A 319 -6.02 0.07 -2.31
C ALA A 319 -6.76 0.96 -3.32
N CYS A 320 -6.48 0.84 -4.64
CA CYS A 320 -7.26 1.54 -5.66
C CYS A 320 -8.70 1.05 -5.71
N ASP A 321 -8.95 -0.26 -5.55
CA ASP A 321 -10.31 -0.81 -5.47
C ASP A 321 -11.04 -0.30 -4.23
N GLY A 322 -10.34 -0.21 -3.10
CA GLY A 322 -10.87 0.39 -1.88
C GLY A 322 -11.21 1.87 -2.05
N ALA A 323 -10.35 2.64 -2.71
CA ALA A 323 -10.64 4.03 -3.04
C ALA A 323 -11.84 4.15 -3.99
N LEU A 324 -11.94 3.30 -5.01
CA LEU A 324 -13.12 3.25 -5.89
C LEU A 324 -14.41 2.91 -5.13
N ALA A 325 -14.35 2.04 -4.12
CA ALA A 325 -15.50 1.75 -3.27
C ALA A 325 -15.94 3.00 -2.49
N LEU A 326 -15.00 3.77 -1.91
CA LEU A 326 -15.29 5.04 -1.25
C LEU A 326 -15.86 6.09 -2.22
N ALA A 327 -15.34 6.17 -3.46
CA ALA A 327 -15.89 7.05 -4.49
C ALA A 327 -17.34 6.68 -4.87
N ARG A 328 -17.66 5.38 -4.91
CA ARG A 328 -19.05 4.90 -5.12
C ARG A 328 -19.99 5.35 -4.00
N ASP A 329 -19.55 5.19 -2.76
CA ASP A 329 -20.34 5.58 -1.59
C ASP A 329 -20.68 7.08 -1.62
N CYS A 330 -19.76 7.95 -2.05
CA CYS A 330 -20.00 9.39 -2.24
C CYS A 330 -21.02 9.70 -3.33
N CYS A 331 -21.11 8.87 -4.34
CA CYS A 331 -22.01 9.12 -5.46
C CYS A 331 -23.45 8.72 -5.18
N GLN A 332 -23.70 7.93 -4.10
CA GLN A 332 -24.99 7.26 -3.90
C GLN A 332 -25.45 6.49 -5.16
N LEU A 333 -24.49 6.08 -5.99
CA LEU A 333 -24.72 5.21 -7.12
C LEU A 333 -24.89 3.78 -6.60
N THR A 334 -25.98 3.53 -5.90
CA THR A 334 -26.48 2.16 -5.72
C THR A 334 -26.99 1.68 -7.07
N PRO A 335 -26.64 0.47 -7.50
CA PRO A 335 -27.25 -0.11 -8.68
C PRO A 335 -28.76 -0.25 -8.43
N HIS A 336 -29.59 0.37 -9.25
CA HIS A 336 -31.01 0.10 -9.34
C HIS A 336 -31.22 -1.23 -10.05
#